data_f600ca17a044808e5f5c1d09083cb0cb
#
_entry.id   f600ca17a044808e5f5c1d09083cb0cb
#
_cell.length_a   1.000
_cell.length_b   1.000
_cell.length_c   1.000
_cell.angle_alpha   90.00
_cell.angle_beta   90.00
_cell.angle_gamma   90.00
#
_symmetry.space_group_name_H-M   'P 1'
#
loop_
_entity.id
_entity.type
_entity.pdbx_description
1 polymer ?
#
loop_
_entity_poly.entity_id
_entity_poly.type
_entity_poly.pdbx_seq_one_letter_code
_entity_poly.pdbx_strand_id
1 'polypeptide(L)'
;MAKKREEYGNESIQSLKGADRVRKRPAVIFGSDGIEGCEHAVFEIISNSIDEARAGYGDKIIVTRYKDGSIEVEDFGRGCPVDWNSNEQRYNWELLFCELYAGGKYDAGGDYEYSLGLNGLGLCSTQYSSEWMDVEICRDGFLYNLHFEHGENVGGMKKEATNRRKTGSKIRWKPDLDVFTDINIPLSYFEDTLKRQAVVNNKLKFILRDQQGSKFETEEFCYQNGIVDYVTELAGENPLT
;
A
#
# COMPACT_ATOMS: atom_id res chain seq x y z
N MET A 1 -0.25 8.60 -47.22
CA MET A 1 0.22 7.21 -47.19
C MET A 1 -0.75 6.40 -46.34
N ALA A 2 -1.40 5.38 -46.94
CA ALA A 2 -2.36 4.53 -46.22
C ALA A 2 -1.56 3.67 -45.19
N LYS A 3 -1.94 3.70 -43.91
CA LYS A 3 -1.41 2.80 -42.88
C LYS A 3 -1.71 1.37 -43.31
N LYS A 4 -0.68 0.54 -43.53
CA LYS A 4 -0.83 -0.89 -43.80
C LYS A 4 -1.57 -1.47 -42.56
N ARG A 5 -2.75 -2.06 -42.78
CA ARG A 5 -3.45 -2.81 -41.72
C ARG A 5 -2.56 -3.99 -41.38
N GLU A 6 -2.08 -4.02 -40.15
CA GLU A 6 -1.42 -5.21 -39.61
C GLU A 6 -2.44 -6.35 -39.60
N GLU A 7 -2.07 -7.47 -40.19
CA GLU A 7 -2.92 -8.65 -40.29
C GLU A 7 -3.00 -9.31 -38.89
N TYR A 8 -4.20 -9.42 -38.33
CA TYR A 8 -4.43 -10.07 -37.07
C TYR A 8 -4.31 -11.59 -37.23
N GLY A 9 -3.11 -12.11 -37.00
CA GLY A 9 -2.77 -13.52 -37.12
C GLY A 9 -2.30 -14.14 -35.80
N ASN A 10 -1.89 -15.40 -35.82
CA ASN A 10 -1.44 -16.13 -34.64
C ASN A 10 -0.27 -15.44 -33.90
N GLU A 11 0.62 -14.78 -34.64
CA GLU A 11 1.79 -14.10 -34.09
C GLU A 11 1.45 -12.74 -33.44
N SER A 12 0.22 -12.23 -33.65
CA SER A 12 -0.24 -10.99 -33.00
C SER A 12 -0.65 -11.18 -31.54
N ILE A 13 -0.80 -12.43 -31.07
CA ILE A 13 -1.16 -12.76 -29.69
C ILE A 13 0.08 -12.73 -28.80
N GLN A 14 0.08 -11.82 -27.82
CA GLN A 14 1.19 -11.66 -26.89
C GLN A 14 0.68 -11.71 -25.43
N SER A 15 1.44 -12.36 -24.55
CA SER A 15 1.17 -12.34 -23.11
C SER A 15 1.93 -11.18 -22.45
N LEU A 16 1.24 -10.40 -21.61
CA LEU A 16 1.89 -9.40 -20.77
C LEU A 16 2.67 -10.12 -19.65
N LYS A 17 3.85 -9.62 -19.32
CA LYS A 17 4.74 -10.17 -18.28
C LYS A 17 5.14 -9.08 -17.28
N GLY A 18 5.49 -9.50 -16.06
CA GLY A 18 5.97 -8.60 -15.02
C GLY A 18 5.07 -7.37 -14.85
N ALA A 19 5.69 -6.21 -14.74
CA ALA A 19 5.01 -4.94 -14.53
C ALA A 19 4.03 -4.55 -15.65
N ASP A 20 4.26 -4.98 -16.89
CA ASP A 20 3.38 -4.72 -18.03
C ASP A 20 1.93 -5.20 -17.81
N ARG A 21 1.72 -6.22 -16.98
CA ARG A 21 0.39 -6.73 -16.62
C ARG A 21 -0.47 -5.67 -15.93
N VAL A 22 0.16 -4.81 -15.15
CA VAL A 22 -0.48 -3.71 -14.43
C VAL A 22 -0.37 -2.42 -15.22
N ARG A 23 0.82 -2.05 -15.66
CA ARG A 23 1.11 -0.77 -16.31
C ARG A 23 0.29 -0.53 -17.59
N LYS A 24 0.06 -1.59 -18.38
CA LYS A 24 -0.75 -1.50 -19.62
C LYS A 24 -2.24 -1.68 -19.40
N ARG A 25 -2.68 -2.14 -18.24
CA ARG A 25 -4.08 -2.43 -17.92
C ARG A 25 -4.40 -2.12 -16.45
N PRO A 26 -4.13 -0.90 -15.94
CA PRO A 26 -4.35 -0.56 -14.54
C PRO A 26 -5.83 -0.71 -14.13
N ALA A 27 -6.77 -0.37 -15.00
CA ALA A 27 -8.20 -0.50 -14.72
C ALA A 27 -8.66 -1.94 -14.44
N VAL A 28 -7.95 -2.96 -14.94
CA VAL A 28 -8.26 -4.37 -14.64
C VAL A 28 -7.92 -4.72 -13.20
N ILE A 29 -6.89 -4.11 -12.65
CA ILE A 29 -6.39 -4.37 -11.28
C ILE A 29 -7.06 -3.42 -10.28
N PHE A 30 -7.07 -2.11 -10.58
CA PHE A 30 -7.52 -1.07 -9.65
C PHE A 30 -8.95 -0.58 -9.91
N GLY A 31 -9.64 -1.13 -10.92
CA GLY A 31 -11.00 -0.73 -11.29
C GLY A 31 -11.08 0.54 -12.15
N SER A 32 -10.01 1.36 -12.19
CA SER A 32 -9.91 2.60 -12.96
C SER A 32 -8.45 2.85 -13.34
N ASP A 33 -8.21 3.60 -14.42
CA ASP A 33 -6.91 4.19 -14.77
C ASP A 33 -6.85 5.69 -14.42
N GLY A 34 -7.91 6.21 -13.79
CA GLY A 34 -8.00 7.58 -13.27
C GLY A 34 -7.59 7.69 -11.81
N ILE A 35 -8.07 8.77 -11.17
CA ILE A 35 -7.77 9.08 -9.78
C ILE A 35 -8.23 7.97 -8.82
N GLU A 36 -9.39 7.34 -9.06
CA GLU A 36 -9.94 6.28 -8.23
C GLU A 36 -9.04 5.04 -8.24
N GLY A 37 -8.39 4.74 -9.39
CA GLY A 37 -7.40 3.67 -9.47
C GLY A 37 -6.14 3.98 -8.68
N CYS A 38 -5.70 5.24 -8.70
CA CYS A 38 -4.58 5.72 -7.93
C CYS A 38 -4.89 5.69 -6.41
N GLU A 39 -6.11 6.08 -6.01
CA GLU A 39 -6.62 5.98 -4.63
C GLU A 39 -6.67 4.51 -4.16
N HIS A 40 -7.12 3.59 -5.02
CA HIS A 40 -7.12 2.17 -4.71
C HIS A 40 -5.68 1.65 -4.49
N ALA A 41 -4.75 2.02 -5.37
CA ALA A 41 -3.36 1.59 -5.26
C ALA A 41 -2.71 2.01 -3.91
N VAL A 42 -2.92 3.24 -3.45
CA VAL A 42 -2.40 3.65 -2.13
C VAL A 42 -3.13 2.95 -0.99
N PHE A 43 -4.42 2.66 -1.13
CA PHE A 43 -5.18 1.94 -0.12
C PHE A 43 -4.67 0.51 0.09
N GLU A 44 -4.11 -0.14 -0.94
CA GLU A 44 -3.47 -1.45 -0.80
C GLU A 44 -2.28 -1.43 0.17
N ILE A 45 -1.50 -0.35 0.20
CA ILE A 45 -0.42 -0.18 1.19
C ILE A 45 -1.01 0.03 2.59
N ILE A 46 -2.01 0.92 2.70
CA ILE A 46 -2.67 1.23 3.98
C ILE A 46 -3.33 -0.03 4.58
N SER A 47 -4.01 -0.83 3.74
CA SER A 47 -4.70 -2.04 4.17
C SER A 47 -3.77 -3.10 4.74
N ASN A 48 -2.55 -3.23 4.20
CA ASN A 48 -1.55 -4.15 4.75
C ASN A 48 -1.12 -3.74 6.17
N SER A 49 -0.96 -2.44 6.42
CA SER A 49 -0.65 -1.92 7.77
C SER A 49 -1.83 -2.10 8.74
N ILE A 50 -3.08 -1.98 8.26
CA ILE A 50 -4.29 -2.25 9.05
C ILE A 50 -4.36 -3.74 9.42
N ASP A 51 -4.11 -4.63 8.47
CA ASP A 51 -4.13 -6.07 8.71
C ASP A 51 -3.09 -6.49 9.76
N GLU A 52 -1.92 -5.89 9.74
CA GLU A 52 -0.87 -6.13 10.74
C GLU A 52 -1.33 -5.67 12.14
N ALA A 53 -1.97 -4.51 12.24
CA ALA A 53 -2.53 -4.01 13.48
C ALA A 53 -3.70 -4.88 13.98
N ARG A 54 -4.59 -5.37 13.09
CA ARG A 54 -5.67 -6.32 13.42
C ARG A 54 -5.14 -7.65 13.94
N ALA A 55 -3.99 -8.09 13.44
CA ALA A 55 -3.29 -9.27 13.95
C ALA A 55 -2.64 -9.03 15.33
N GLY A 56 -2.82 -7.85 15.92
CA GLY A 56 -2.32 -7.47 17.26
C GLY A 56 -0.91 -6.88 17.27
N TYR A 57 -0.38 -6.49 16.12
CA TYR A 57 0.98 -5.95 15.98
C TYR A 57 0.93 -4.48 15.55
N GLY A 58 1.31 -3.61 16.49
CA GLY A 58 1.25 -2.15 16.31
C GLY A 58 -0.15 -1.59 16.60
N ASP A 59 -0.15 -0.32 16.99
CA ASP A 59 -1.34 0.43 17.41
C ASP A 59 -1.46 1.77 16.69
N LYS A 60 -0.58 2.00 15.71
CA LYS A 60 -0.47 3.28 15.01
C LYS A 60 -0.01 3.09 13.57
N ILE A 61 -0.63 3.85 12.67
CA ILE A 61 -0.27 3.96 11.26
C ILE A 61 -0.11 5.45 10.94
N ILE A 62 0.99 5.81 10.27
CA ILE A 62 1.25 7.18 9.82
C ILE A 62 1.16 7.19 8.29
N VAL A 63 0.31 8.05 7.75
CA VAL A 63 0.21 8.31 6.31
C VAL A 63 0.72 9.72 6.05
N THR A 64 1.75 9.85 5.24
CA THR A 64 2.34 11.14 4.91
C THR A 64 2.15 11.43 3.42
N ARG A 65 1.48 12.53 3.12
CA ARG A 65 1.34 13.06 1.77
C ARG A 65 2.41 14.12 1.55
N TYR A 66 3.27 13.89 0.56
CA TYR A 66 4.36 14.81 0.23
C TYR A 66 3.97 15.76 -0.91
N LYS A 67 4.59 16.93 -0.93
CA LYS A 67 4.36 17.95 -1.96
C LYS A 67 4.74 17.49 -3.37
N ASP A 68 5.64 16.53 -3.49
CA ASP A 68 6.02 15.93 -4.77
C ASP A 68 4.99 14.93 -5.31
N GLY A 69 3.87 14.74 -4.58
CA GLY A 69 2.81 13.81 -4.89
C GLY A 69 3.12 12.36 -4.50
N SER A 70 4.25 12.09 -3.83
CA SER A 70 4.48 10.78 -3.23
C SER A 70 3.73 10.63 -1.91
N ILE A 71 3.38 9.40 -1.56
CA ILE A 71 2.68 9.05 -0.34
C ILE A 71 3.51 8.02 0.41
N GLU A 72 3.68 8.21 1.72
CA GLU A 72 4.37 7.27 2.60
C GLU A 72 3.40 6.70 3.62
N VAL A 73 3.44 5.40 3.81
CA VAL A 73 2.72 4.69 4.87
C VAL A 73 3.75 4.01 5.76
N GLU A 74 3.67 4.30 7.06
CA GLU A 74 4.55 3.73 8.09
C GLU A 74 3.69 3.03 9.14
N ASP A 75 3.94 1.75 9.38
CA ASP A 75 3.39 0.99 10.49
C ASP A 75 4.46 0.64 11.52
N PHE A 76 4.01 0.16 12.68
CA PHE A 76 4.85 -0.23 13.81
C PHE A 76 4.57 -1.68 14.22
N GLY A 77 4.25 -2.51 13.24
CA GLY A 77 4.04 -3.93 13.40
C GLY A 77 5.33 -4.75 13.41
N ARG A 78 5.25 -6.00 12.97
CA ARG A 78 6.41 -6.91 12.91
C ARG A 78 7.40 -6.59 11.80
N GLY A 79 7.00 -5.79 10.83
CA GLY A 79 7.70 -5.61 9.56
C GLY A 79 7.44 -6.76 8.58
N CYS A 80 7.32 -6.43 7.30
CA CYS A 80 7.07 -7.39 6.24
C CYS A 80 8.20 -8.44 6.16
N PRO A 81 7.92 -9.74 6.02
CA PRO A 81 8.97 -10.76 5.85
C PRO A 81 9.54 -10.67 4.44
N VAL A 82 10.77 -10.20 4.28
CA VAL A 82 11.42 -9.94 2.97
C VAL A 82 12.64 -10.81 2.70
N ASP A 83 13.12 -11.54 3.71
CA ASP A 83 14.34 -12.34 3.63
C ASP A 83 14.12 -13.66 2.85
N TRP A 84 15.15 -14.48 2.80
CA TRP A 84 15.18 -15.74 2.05
C TRP A 84 14.07 -16.72 2.47
N ASN A 85 13.35 -17.24 1.48
CA ASN A 85 12.34 -18.28 1.64
C ASN A 85 12.87 -19.61 1.12
N SER A 86 13.11 -20.55 2.04
CA SER A 86 13.65 -21.85 1.68
C SER A 86 12.66 -22.75 0.92
N ASN A 87 11.35 -22.50 1.05
CA ASN A 87 10.33 -23.28 0.33
C ASN A 87 10.23 -22.83 -1.13
N GLU A 88 10.31 -21.51 -1.36
CA GLU A 88 10.20 -20.91 -2.69
C GLU A 88 11.58 -20.78 -3.38
N GLN A 89 12.70 -21.06 -2.66
CA GLN A 89 14.08 -20.95 -3.15
C GLN A 89 14.43 -19.55 -3.71
N ARG A 90 13.86 -18.51 -3.09
CA ARG A 90 14.08 -17.09 -3.44
C ARG A 90 13.76 -16.17 -2.26
N TYR A 91 14.00 -14.89 -2.41
CA TYR A 91 13.66 -13.92 -1.38
C TYR A 91 12.16 -13.61 -1.38
N ASN A 92 11.58 -13.44 -0.19
CA ASN A 92 10.18 -13.05 -0.04
C ASN A 92 9.86 -11.67 -0.64
N TRP A 93 10.83 -10.75 -0.69
CA TRP A 93 10.59 -9.47 -1.35
C TRP A 93 10.27 -9.61 -2.85
N GLU A 94 10.85 -10.61 -3.53
CA GLU A 94 10.55 -10.89 -4.95
C GLU A 94 9.10 -11.39 -5.10
N LEU A 95 8.63 -12.19 -4.14
CA LEU A 95 7.25 -12.64 -4.09
C LEU A 95 6.28 -11.49 -3.82
N LEU A 96 6.56 -10.69 -2.79
CA LEU A 96 5.64 -9.66 -2.31
C LEU A 96 5.53 -8.45 -3.24
N PHE A 97 6.64 -8.06 -3.88
CA PHE A 97 6.71 -6.86 -4.69
C PHE A 97 6.78 -7.10 -6.19
N CYS A 98 7.17 -8.31 -6.65
CA CYS A 98 7.42 -8.58 -8.06
C CYS A 98 6.59 -9.74 -8.62
N GLU A 99 5.70 -10.36 -7.82
CA GLU A 99 4.86 -11.46 -8.29
C GLU A 99 3.40 -11.25 -7.90
N LEU A 100 2.53 -11.21 -8.90
CA LEU A 100 1.09 -11.17 -8.69
C LEU A 100 0.61 -12.52 -8.19
N TYR A 101 -0.38 -12.52 -7.31
CA TYR A 101 -0.92 -13.72 -6.66
C TYR A 101 0.07 -14.43 -5.73
N ALA A 102 1.06 -13.71 -5.21
CA ALA A 102 1.93 -14.20 -4.15
C ALA A 102 1.57 -13.56 -2.80
N GLY A 103 1.48 -14.36 -1.74
CA GLY A 103 1.15 -13.86 -0.41
C GLY A 103 1.12 -14.97 0.63
N GLY A 104 1.30 -14.60 1.88
CA GLY A 104 1.34 -15.54 3.02
C GLY A 104 -0.03 -15.79 3.68
N LYS A 105 -1.14 -15.28 3.12
CA LYS A 105 -2.46 -15.31 3.77
C LYS A 105 -3.42 -16.36 3.16
N TYR A 106 -3.00 -17.11 2.14
CA TYR A 106 -3.87 -18.05 1.42
C TYR A 106 -4.34 -19.24 2.25
N ASP A 107 -3.46 -19.79 3.12
CA ASP A 107 -3.70 -21.01 3.89
C ASP A 107 -3.81 -20.75 5.40
N ALA A 108 -3.83 -19.51 5.84
CA ALA A 108 -3.91 -19.14 7.25
C ALA A 108 -5.34 -19.31 7.76
N GLY A 109 -5.69 -20.51 8.20
CA GLY A 109 -6.98 -20.78 8.84
C GLY A 109 -7.17 -19.95 10.10
N GLY A 110 -8.28 -19.21 10.17
CA GLY A 110 -8.77 -18.54 11.39
C GLY A 110 -8.19 -17.16 11.68
N ASP A 111 -6.89 -16.96 11.62
CA ASP A 111 -6.23 -15.70 12.03
C ASP A 111 -6.39 -14.55 11.02
N TYR A 112 -6.72 -14.86 9.76
CA TYR A 112 -6.86 -13.90 8.66
C TYR A 112 -8.25 -13.84 8.04
N GLU A 113 -9.27 -14.40 8.71
CA GLU A 113 -10.65 -14.45 8.21
C GLU A 113 -11.22 -13.07 7.84
N TYR A 114 -10.70 -12.00 8.45
CA TYR A 114 -11.12 -10.61 8.24
C TYR A 114 -10.03 -9.71 7.64
N SER A 115 -9.03 -10.29 6.95
CA SER A 115 -7.97 -9.52 6.29
C SER A 115 -8.53 -8.71 5.11
N LEU A 116 -8.03 -7.48 4.94
CA LEU A 116 -8.35 -6.63 3.79
C LEU A 116 -7.58 -7.05 2.53
N GLY A 117 -6.36 -7.57 2.71
CA GLY A 117 -5.46 -7.96 1.62
C GLY A 117 -5.40 -9.47 1.40
N LEU A 118 -6.42 -10.08 0.79
CA LEU A 118 -6.52 -11.54 0.59
C LEU A 118 -5.96 -12.03 -0.75
N ASN A 119 -5.83 -11.18 -1.75
CA ASN A 119 -5.62 -11.63 -3.13
C ASN A 119 -4.15 -11.77 -3.55
N GLY A 120 -3.18 -11.36 -2.71
CA GLY A 120 -1.76 -11.36 -3.07
C GLY A 120 -1.43 -10.48 -4.29
N LEU A 121 -2.27 -9.47 -4.54
CA LEU A 121 -2.13 -8.56 -5.68
C LEU A 121 -1.66 -7.18 -5.24
N GLY A 122 -2.14 -6.68 -4.10
CA GLY A 122 -2.09 -5.28 -3.74
C GLY A 122 -0.70 -4.68 -3.74
N LEU A 123 0.23 -5.23 -2.99
CA LEU A 123 1.57 -4.66 -2.84
C LEU A 123 2.38 -4.72 -4.14
N CYS A 124 2.32 -5.85 -4.85
CA CYS A 124 2.96 -6.04 -6.14
C CYS A 124 2.37 -5.10 -7.21
N SER A 125 1.04 -5.01 -7.31
CA SER A 125 0.40 -4.14 -8.30
C SER A 125 0.65 -2.66 -8.01
N THR A 126 0.65 -2.25 -6.74
CA THR A 126 0.99 -0.88 -6.36
C THR A 126 2.45 -0.55 -6.71
N GLN A 127 3.39 -1.49 -6.45
CA GLN A 127 4.79 -1.34 -6.85
C GLN A 127 4.91 -1.22 -8.38
N TYR A 128 4.22 -2.06 -9.15
CA TYR A 128 4.23 -2.01 -10.61
C TYR A 128 3.63 -0.73 -11.21
N SER A 129 2.73 -0.06 -10.47
CA SER A 129 2.11 1.21 -10.89
C SER A 129 2.90 2.46 -10.48
N SER A 130 4.09 2.28 -9.91
CA SER A 130 4.90 3.40 -9.43
C SER A 130 5.83 3.98 -10.50
N GLU A 131 6.04 5.29 -10.42
CA GLU A 131 7.24 5.94 -10.97
C GLU A 131 8.47 5.47 -10.19
N TRP A 132 8.37 5.49 -8.85
CA TRP A 132 9.32 4.85 -7.95
C TRP A 132 8.64 4.43 -6.63
N MET A 133 9.24 3.44 -5.96
CA MET A 133 8.84 3.02 -4.63
C MET A 133 10.07 2.73 -3.77
N ASP A 134 10.11 3.33 -2.58
CA ASP A 134 11.09 3.03 -1.53
C ASP A 134 10.43 2.21 -0.43
N VAL A 135 11.13 1.16 0.00
CA VAL A 135 10.67 0.27 1.07
C VAL A 135 11.76 0.18 2.14
N GLU A 136 11.43 0.54 3.36
CA GLU A 136 12.24 0.33 4.54
C GLU A 136 11.51 -0.62 5.51
N ILE A 137 12.14 -1.71 5.91
CA ILE A 137 11.56 -2.68 6.83
C ILE A 137 12.54 -2.93 7.97
N CYS A 138 12.06 -2.77 9.20
CA CYS A 138 12.80 -3.11 10.41
C CYS A 138 12.20 -4.38 11.01
N ARG A 139 12.96 -5.48 10.96
CA ARG A 139 12.53 -6.79 11.44
C ARG A 139 13.71 -7.64 11.92
N ASP A 140 13.51 -8.40 12.98
CA ASP A 140 14.46 -9.41 13.50
C ASP A 140 15.90 -8.89 13.71
N GLY A 141 16.05 -7.60 14.10
CA GLY A 141 17.34 -6.97 14.32
C GLY A 141 18.06 -6.50 13.06
N PHE A 142 17.34 -6.47 11.93
CA PHE A 142 17.84 -5.98 10.64
C PHE A 142 16.98 -4.86 10.10
N LEU A 143 17.63 -3.99 9.33
CA LEU A 143 17.01 -2.99 8.47
C LEU A 143 17.19 -3.44 7.03
N TYR A 144 16.07 -3.57 6.32
CA TYR A 144 16.04 -3.94 4.91
C TYR A 144 15.58 -2.73 4.10
N ASN A 145 16.28 -2.45 2.99
CA ASN A 145 15.94 -1.37 2.08
C ASN A 145 15.83 -1.92 0.67
N LEU A 146 14.76 -1.52 -0.03
CA LEU A 146 14.52 -1.82 -1.44
C LEU A 146 14.14 -0.54 -2.16
N HIS A 147 14.56 -0.43 -3.41
CA HIS A 147 14.18 0.65 -4.31
C HIS A 147 13.68 0.08 -5.63
N PHE A 148 12.58 0.64 -6.14
CA PHE A 148 11.97 0.25 -7.40
C PHE A 148 11.75 1.49 -8.26
N GLU A 149 11.96 1.34 -9.57
CA GLU A 149 11.65 2.36 -10.58
C GLU A 149 10.84 1.70 -11.70
N HIS A 150 9.70 2.30 -12.06
CA HIS A 150 8.80 1.85 -13.14
C HIS A 150 8.47 0.34 -13.10
N GLY A 151 8.36 -0.22 -11.92
CA GLY A 151 8.02 -1.64 -11.71
C GLY A 151 9.22 -2.59 -11.62
N GLU A 152 10.45 -2.09 -11.75
CA GLU A 152 11.66 -2.92 -11.69
C GLU A 152 12.48 -2.62 -10.42
N ASN A 153 13.07 -3.66 -9.81
CA ASN A 153 13.95 -3.46 -8.66
C ASN A 153 15.30 -2.88 -9.10
N VAL A 154 15.76 -1.83 -8.42
CA VAL A 154 17.04 -1.17 -8.66
C VAL A 154 17.98 -1.41 -7.49
N GLY A 155 19.08 -2.09 -7.75
CA GLY A 155 20.17 -2.30 -6.79
C GLY A 155 20.00 -3.44 -5.81
N GLY A 156 18.93 -4.24 -5.92
CA GLY A 156 18.66 -5.37 -5.05
C GLY A 156 18.25 -4.97 -3.62
N MET A 157 18.07 -5.94 -2.75
CA MET A 157 17.77 -5.72 -1.33
C MET A 157 19.06 -5.44 -0.55
N LYS A 158 19.10 -4.32 0.17
CA LYS A 158 20.15 -4.02 1.14
C LYS A 158 19.69 -4.49 2.53
N LYS A 159 20.56 -5.20 3.24
CA LYS A 159 20.30 -5.73 4.59
C LYS A 159 21.41 -5.31 5.54
N GLU A 160 21.07 -4.61 6.60
CA GLU A 160 22.00 -4.09 7.59
C GLU A 160 21.53 -4.44 8.99
N ALA A 161 22.45 -4.83 9.89
CA ALA A 161 22.11 -5.04 11.29
C ALA A 161 21.73 -3.69 11.94
N THR A 162 20.72 -3.70 12.80
CA THR A 162 20.26 -2.49 13.48
C THR A 162 19.99 -2.72 14.95
N ASN A 163 20.24 -1.69 15.75
CA ASN A 163 19.88 -1.66 17.18
C ASN A 163 18.50 -1.01 17.42
N ARG A 164 17.73 -0.75 16.37
CA ARG A 164 16.36 -0.22 16.51
C ARG A 164 15.51 -1.23 17.29
N ARG A 165 14.87 -0.77 18.37
CA ARG A 165 13.96 -1.61 19.16
C ARG A 165 12.58 -1.74 18.56
N LYS A 166 12.18 -0.79 17.70
CA LYS A 166 10.87 -0.76 17.04
C LYS A 166 10.99 -1.44 15.69
N THR A 167 10.11 -2.38 15.45
CA THR A 167 9.90 -3.02 14.16
C THR A 167 8.80 -2.29 13.38
N GLY A 168 8.63 -2.63 12.11
CA GLY A 168 7.58 -2.11 11.25
C GLY A 168 8.00 -2.02 9.80
N SER A 169 7.08 -1.59 8.96
CA SER A 169 7.30 -1.34 7.54
C SER A 169 7.05 0.13 7.24
N LYS A 170 7.86 0.71 6.36
CA LYS A 170 7.66 2.04 5.83
C LYS A 170 7.80 1.97 4.31
N ILE A 171 6.74 2.33 3.61
CA ILE A 171 6.67 2.29 2.16
C ILE A 171 6.34 3.68 1.66
N ARG A 172 7.22 4.25 0.84
CA ARG A 172 6.97 5.50 0.14
C ARG A 172 6.79 5.24 -1.34
N TRP A 173 5.64 5.61 -1.86
CA TRP A 173 5.19 5.32 -3.21
C TRP A 173 4.93 6.62 -3.97
N LYS A 174 5.46 6.70 -5.17
CA LYS A 174 5.17 7.76 -6.13
C LYS A 174 4.37 7.14 -7.28
N PRO A 175 3.09 7.51 -7.47
CA PRO A 175 2.31 7.05 -8.62
C PRO A 175 2.88 7.54 -9.94
N ASP A 176 2.70 6.74 -11.01
CA ASP A 176 3.23 7.02 -12.32
C ASP A 176 2.14 7.53 -13.29
N LEU A 177 2.39 8.68 -13.94
CA LEU A 177 1.53 9.23 -14.98
C LEU A 177 1.51 8.39 -16.27
N ASP A 178 2.48 7.49 -16.45
CA ASP A 178 2.44 6.51 -17.54
C ASP A 178 1.46 5.35 -17.27
N VAL A 179 0.93 5.28 -16.04
CA VAL A 179 -0.03 4.25 -15.59
C VAL A 179 -1.40 4.86 -15.32
N PHE A 180 -1.44 5.96 -14.55
CA PHE A 180 -2.66 6.65 -14.19
C PHE A 180 -2.81 7.96 -14.95
N THR A 181 -4.01 8.27 -15.39
CA THR A 181 -4.32 9.53 -16.10
C THR A 181 -4.36 10.74 -15.15
N ASP A 182 -4.57 10.52 -13.85
CA ASP A 182 -4.47 11.50 -12.78
C ASP A 182 -3.87 10.86 -11.52
N ILE A 183 -2.90 11.54 -10.92
CA ILE A 183 -2.18 11.10 -9.72
C ILE A 183 -2.34 12.08 -8.54
N ASN A 184 -3.17 13.10 -8.69
CA ASN A 184 -3.32 14.15 -7.69
C ASN A 184 -4.38 13.78 -6.65
N ILE A 185 -4.11 12.74 -5.85
CA ILE A 185 -5.02 12.30 -4.80
C ILE A 185 -5.30 13.47 -3.85
N PRO A 186 -6.58 13.89 -3.69
CA PRO A 186 -6.92 15.03 -2.84
C PRO A 186 -6.72 14.70 -1.36
N LEU A 187 -6.42 15.74 -0.54
CA LEU A 187 -6.26 15.59 0.91
C LEU A 187 -7.51 14.97 1.55
N SER A 188 -8.69 15.40 1.11
CA SER A 188 -9.99 14.91 1.61
C SER A 188 -10.16 13.39 1.47
N TYR A 189 -9.56 12.77 0.45
CA TYR A 189 -9.57 11.31 0.32
C TYR A 189 -8.89 10.63 1.53
N PHE A 190 -7.73 11.15 1.95
CA PHE A 190 -7.01 10.60 3.11
C PHE A 190 -7.76 10.87 4.40
N GLU A 191 -8.27 12.10 4.60
CA GLU A 191 -9.08 12.46 5.77
C GLU A 191 -10.28 11.53 5.92
N ASP A 192 -11.08 11.38 4.87
CA ASP A 192 -12.28 10.53 4.87
C ASP A 192 -11.93 9.04 5.05
N THR A 193 -10.88 8.57 4.37
CA THR A 193 -10.49 7.16 4.40
C THR A 193 -9.93 6.79 5.77
N LEU A 194 -9.00 7.58 6.32
CA LEU A 194 -8.39 7.29 7.60
C LEU A 194 -9.39 7.44 8.75
N LYS A 195 -10.30 8.42 8.67
CA LYS A 195 -11.40 8.56 9.64
C LYS A 195 -12.30 7.32 9.62
N ARG A 196 -12.76 6.87 8.44
CA ARG A 196 -13.56 5.65 8.31
C ARG A 196 -12.83 4.41 8.85
N GLN A 197 -11.54 4.28 8.56
CA GLN A 197 -10.74 3.17 9.07
C GLN A 197 -10.55 3.22 10.59
N ALA A 198 -10.41 4.41 11.18
CA ALA A 198 -10.32 4.57 12.63
C ALA A 198 -11.64 4.16 13.35
N VAL A 199 -12.79 4.43 12.74
CA VAL A 199 -14.10 4.02 13.29
C VAL A 199 -14.25 2.51 13.36
N VAL A 200 -13.83 1.78 12.32
CA VAL A 200 -13.99 0.31 12.23
C VAL A 200 -12.84 -0.47 12.85
N ASN A 201 -11.72 0.20 13.15
CA ASN A 201 -10.57 -0.39 13.84
C ASN A 201 -10.33 0.35 15.16
N ASN A 202 -11.20 0.10 16.14
CA ASN A 202 -11.16 0.78 17.43
C ASN A 202 -9.77 0.68 18.08
N LYS A 203 -9.35 1.79 18.72
CA LYS A 203 -8.04 1.97 19.37
C LYS A 203 -6.84 2.07 18.41
N LEU A 204 -6.98 1.70 17.13
CA LEU A 204 -5.94 1.94 16.14
C LEU A 204 -5.88 3.44 15.82
N LYS A 205 -4.70 4.02 15.99
CA LYS A 205 -4.44 5.43 15.72
C LYS A 205 -3.94 5.61 14.28
N PHE A 206 -4.62 6.45 13.52
CA PHE A 206 -4.14 6.94 12.23
C PHE A 206 -3.65 8.38 12.37
N ILE A 207 -2.49 8.66 11.81
CA ILE A 207 -1.90 9.99 11.77
C ILE A 207 -1.71 10.37 10.31
N LEU A 208 -2.45 11.37 9.86
CA LEU A 208 -2.27 11.99 8.55
C LEU A 208 -1.28 13.15 8.68
N ARG A 209 -0.28 13.18 7.81
CA ARG A 209 0.71 14.25 7.72
C ARG A 209 0.69 14.81 6.29
N ASP A 210 0.29 16.04 6.13
CA ASP A 210 0.27 16.73 4.83
C ASP A 210 1.40 17.77 4.75
N GLN A 211 2.22 17.68 3.73
CA GLN A 211 3.36 18.57 3.56
C GLN A 211 2.93 19.93 2.98
N GLN A 212 2.98 20.96 3.82
CA GLN A 212 2.73 22.35 3.45
C GLN A 212 4.05 23.13 3.41
N GLY A 213 4.65 23.26 2.23
CA GLY A 213 5.96 23.89 2.07
C GLY A 213 7.07 23.07 2.75
N SER A 214 7.69 23.62 3.79
CA SER A 214 8.71 22.95 4.62
C SER A 214 8.15 22.34 5.92
N LYS A 215 6.85 22.50 6.19
CA LYS A 215 6.20 22.00 7.40
C LYS A 215 5.22 20.90 7.06
N PHE A 216 4.80 20.16 8.09
CA PHE A 216 3.72 19.18 7.99
C PHE A 216 2.56 19.64 8.88
N GLU A 217 1.38 19.69 8.30
CA GLU A 217 0.13 19.70 9.06
C GLU A 217 -0.19 18.27 9.45
N THR A 218 -0.70 18.08 10.67
CA THR A 218 -0.91 16.74 11.21
C THR A 218 -2.31 16.65 11.79
N GLU A 219 -3.03 15.60 11.40
CA GLU A 219 -4.33 15.27 11.94
C GLU A 219 -4.32 13.83 12.48
N GLU A 220 -5.01 13.58 13.59
CA GLU A 220 -5.09 12.27 14.23
C GLU A 220 -6.53 11.77 14.26
N PHE A 221 -6.72 10.50 13.88
CA PHE A 221 -8.01 9.80 13.94
C PHE A 221 -7.85 8.59 14.85
N CYS A 222 -8.65 8.50 15.92
CA CYS A 222 -8.67 7.36 16.82
C CYS A 222 -10.00 7.33 17.59
N TYR A 223 -10.71 6.23 17.50
CA TYR A 223 -11.99 6.02 18.18
C TYR A 223 -11.84 4.85 19.15
N GLN A 224 -11.89 5.15 20.46
CA GLN A 224 -11.68 4.14 21.52
C GLN A 224 -12.80 3.10 21.57
N ASN A 225 -14.05 3.54 21.34
CA ASN A 225 -15.24 2.69 21.30
C ASN A 225 -15.77 2.52 19.86
N GLY A 226 -14.95 2.81 18.86
CA GLY A 226 -15.28 2.62 17.45
C GLY A 226 -16.51 3.41 17.01
N ILE A 227 -17.50 2.72 16.45
CA ILE A 227 -18.71 3.34 15.90
C ILE A 227 -19.53 4.11 16.94
N VAL A 228 -19.47 3.74 18.23
CA VAL A 228 -20.20 4.45 19.29
C VAL A 228 -19.70 5.87 19.45
N ASP A 229 -18.37 6.05 19.49
CA ASP A 229 -17.78 7.39 19.58
C ASP A 229 -18.11 8.22 18.33
N TYR A 230 -18.07 7.59 17.16
CA TYR A 230 -18.39 8.26 15.90
C TYR A 230 -19.85 8.72 15.82
N VAL A 231 -20.79 7.86 16.24
CA VAL A 231 -22.22 8.24 16.29
C VAL A 231 -22.44 9.37 17.29
N THR A 232 -21.75 9.35 18.44
CA THR A 232 -21.81 10.43 19.44
C THR A 232 -21.27 11.75 18.88
N GLU A 233 -20.14 11.70 18.13
CA GLU A 233 -19.58 12.86 17.45
C GLU A 233 -20.58 13.47 16.45
N LEU A 234 -21.23 12.63 15.63
CA LEU A 234 -22.23 13.08 14.65
C LEU A 234 -23.52 13.62 15.29
N ALA A 235 -23.97 13.01 16.39
CA ALA A 235 -25.17 13.43 17.08
C ALA A 235 -25.02 14.77 17.82
N GLY A 236 -23.76 15.15 18.13
CA GLY A 236 -23.47 16.36 18.90
C GLY A 236 -24.00 16.32 20.32
N GLU A 237 -24.10 17.52 20.97
CA GLU A 237 -24.54 17.65 22.37
C GLU A 237 -26.03 17.37 22.59
N ASN A 238 -26.85 17.35 21.54
CA ASN A 238 -28.30 17.16 21.62
C ASN A 238 -28.75 16.07 20.63
N PRO A 239 -28.48 14.78 20.88
CA PRO A 239 -28.96 13.70 20.02
C PRO A 239 -30.49 13.66 20.02
N LEU A 240 -31.11 13.57 18.85
CA LEU A 240 -32.51 13.25 18.72
C LEU A 240 -32.69 11.76 19.11
N THR A 241 -33.25 11.50 20.28
CA THR A 241 -33.61 10.15 20.76
C THR A 241 -34.90 9.69 20.11
#